data_7e857360ad972922b80851a2cc79516e
#
_entry.id   7e857360ad972922b80851a2cc79516e
#
_cell.length_a   1.000
_cell.length_b   1.000
_cell.length_c   1.000
_cell.angle_alpha   90.00
_cell.angle_beta   90.00
_cell.angle_gamma   90.00
#
_symmetry.space_group_name_H-M   'P 1'
#
loop_
_entity.id
_entity.type
_entity.pdbx_description
1 polymer ?
#
loop_
_entity_poly.entity_id
_entity_poly.type
_entity_poly.pdbx_seq_one_letter_code
_entity_poly.pdbx_strand_id
1 'polypeptide(L)'
;PAEAAFPLPEPLLARDGTVFLQELPKELLRLLFSLQAPLQDWLEANPEADAHAQLLELYFALQDITRAAERYDAHFVTQLTARGSELEWELLCLDPAPFVDASLAAGRAAALFSATLTPPGYYRSVLGCPDARAVALESPFPPEHLGLYCLPGISTRYRDREASVQAVSDALAALARAKVGNYLAFFPSYAYLRQVHENFTARYP
;
A
#
# COMPACT_ATOMS: atom_id res chain seq x y z
N PRO A 1 4.98 -14.37 -24.06
CA PRO A 1 5.31 -14.73 -22.71
C PRO A 1 6.81 -14.97 -22.67
N ALA A 2 7.55 -14.13 -21.92
CA ALA A 2 8.94 -14.43 -21.63
C ALA A 2 8.94 -15.75 -20.87
N GLU A 3 9.63 -16.78 -21.35
CA GLU A 3 9.86 -17.99 -20.59
C GLU A 3 10.58 -17.53 -19.32
N ALA A 4 9.92 -17.75 -18.19
CA ALA A 4 10.53 -17.43 -16.91
C ALA A 4 11.80 -18.27 -16.79
N ALA A 5 12.93 -17.64 -16.53
CA ALA A 5 14.23 -18.30 -16.42
C ALA A 5 14.29 -19.33 -15.28
N PHE A 6 13.23 -19.40 -14.45
CA PHE A 6 13.09 -20.29 -13.30
C PHE A 6 11.72 -20.98 -13.33
N PRO A 7 11.65 -22.28 -12.99
CA PRO A 7 10.37 -22.97 -12.84
C PRO A 7 9.59 -22.36 -11.67
N LEU A 8 8.36 -21.93 -11.93
CA LEU A 8 7.45 -21.43 -10.91
C LEU A 8 6.62 -22.59 -10.36
N PRO A 9 6.30 -22.61 -9.07
CA PRO A 9 5.36 -23.56 -8.49
C PRO A 9 3.95 -23.36 -9.06
N GLU A 10 3.04 -24.33 -8.80
CA GLU A 10 1.65 -24.21 -9.23
C GLU A 10 0.98 -22.97 -8.62
N PRO A 11 0.30 -22.14 -9.43
CA PRO A 11 -0.33 -20.93 -8.93
C PRO A 11 -1.59 -21.25 -8.12
N LEU A 12 -1.76 -20.58 -6.98
CA LEU A 12 -3.01 -20.55 -6.21
C LEU A 12 -4.13 -19.86 -6.99
N LEU A 13 -3.77 -18.78 -7.68
CA LEU A 13 -4.67 -17.95 -8.47
C LEU A 13 -3.86 -17.26 -9.57
N ALA A 14 -4.44 -17.18 -10.77
CA ALA A 14 -3.89 -16.39 -11.87
C ALA A 14 -4.98 -15.48 -12.43
N ARG A 15 -4.72 -14.18 -12.52
CA ARG A 15 -5.67 -13.19 -13.04
C ARG A 15 -4.93 -11.98 -13.63
N ASP A 16 -5.33 -11.56 -14.83
CA ASP A 16 -4.89 -10.31 -15.48
C ASP A 16 -3.35 -10.13 -15.51
N GLY A 17 -2.61 -11.21 -15.81
CA GLY A 17 -1.13 -11.18 -15.86
C GLY A 17 -0.46 -11.26 -14.48
N THR A 18 -1.22 -11.42 -13.42
CA THR A 18 -0.73 -11.61 -12.06
C THR A 18 -0.97 -13.04 -11.60
N VAL A 19 0.03 -13.65 -10.96
CA VAL A 19 -0.01 -15.02 -10.43
C VAL A 19 0.29 -14.96 -8.93
N PHE A 20 -0.49 -15.67 -8.12
CA PHE A 20 -0.28 -15.82 -6.68
C PHE A 20 0.20 -17.25 -6.38
N LEU A 21 1.28 -17.35 -5.61
CA LEU A 21 1.92 -18.61 -5.24
C LEU A 21 1.94 -18.72 -3.70
N GLN A 22 1.76 -19.95 -3.18
CA GLN A 22 1.92 -20.22 -1.75
C GLN A 22 3.38 -20.44 -1.35
N GLU A 23 4.27 -20.52 -2.32
CA GLU A 23 5.67 -20.81 -2.09
C GLU A 23 6.58 -19.64 -2.53
N LEU A 24 7.75 -19.56 -1.88
CA LEU A 24 8.83 -18.68 -2.29
C LEU A 24 9.53 -19.22 -3.54
N PRO A 25 9.95 -18.36 -4.47
CA PRO A 25 10.83 -18.73 -5.58
C PRO A 25 12.26 -18.97 -5.06
N LYS A 26 12.52 -20.17 -4.53
CA LYS A 26 13.74 -20.52 -3.79
C LYS A 26 15.04 -20.27 -4.56
N GLU A 27 15.05 -20.57 -5.86
CA GLU A 27 16.24 -20.35 -6.71
C GLU A 27 16.53 -18.86 -6.90
N LEU A 28 15.50 -18.04 -7.10
CA LEU A 28 15.66 -16.59 -7.20
C LEU A 28 16.18 -16.02 -5.88
N LEU A 29 15.59 -16.43 -4.76
CA LEU A 29 16.05 -16.01 -3.43
C LEU A 29 17.51 -16.39 -3.18
N ARG A 30 17.91 -17.61 -3.53
CA ARG A 30 19.30 -18.05 -3.38
C ARG A 30 20.28 -17.17 -4.14
N LEU A 31 19.92 -16.75 -5.36
CA LEU A 31 20.72 -15.82 -6.15
C LEU A 31 20.80 -14.44 -5.49
N LEU A 32 19.66 -13.90 -5.06
CA LEU A 32 19.60 -12.60 -4.37
C LEU A 32 20.42 -12.61 -3.09
N PHE A 33 20.32 -13.67 -2.29
CA PHE A 33 21.13 -13.82 -1.06
C PHE A 33 22.63 -13.91 -1.33
N SER A 34 23.02 -14.55 -2.44
CA SER A 34 24.44 -14.64 -2.82
C SER A 34 25.05 -13.29 -3.19
N LEU A 35 24.24 -12.28 -3.48
CA LEU A 35 24.71 -10.92 -3.80
C LEU A 35 24.98 -10.07 -2.54
N GLN A 36 24.43 -10.43 -1.38
CA GLN A 36 24.51 -9.58 -0.19
C GLN A 36 25.92 -9.36 0.32
N ALA A 37 26.68 -10.43 0.52
CA ALA A 37 28.03 -10.32 1.04
C ALA A 37 28.98 -9.59 0.07
N PRO A 38 29.06 -9.93 -1.23
CA PRO A 38 29.88 -9.17 -2.17
C PRO A 38 29.50 -7.70 -2.28
N LEU A 39 28.20 -7.39 -2.18
CA LEU A 39 27.73 -6.02 -2.25
C LEU A 39 28.09 -5.23 -0.98
N GLN A 40 28.00 -5.86 0.20
CA GLN A 40 28.47 -5.27 1.44
C GLN A 40 29.95 -4.98 1.40
N ASP A 41 30.79 -5.97 1.02
CA ASP A 41 32.24 -5.82 0.90
C ASP A 41 32.62 -4.69 -0.05
N TRP A 42 31.89 -4.57 -1.18
CA TRP A 42 32.12 -3.50 -2.13
C TRP A 42 31.76 -2.12 -1.56
N LEU A 43 30.62 -2.00 -0.87
CA LEU A 43 30.16 -0.75 -0.24
C LEU A 43 31.16 -0.27 0.82
N GLU A 44 31.69 -1.18 1.64
CA GLU A 44 32.67 -0.86 2.66
C GLU A 44 34.01 -0.40 2.04
N ALA A 45 34.41 -1.01 0.92
CA ALA A 45 35.65 -0.68 0.22
C ALA A 45 35.59 0.60 -0.62
N ASN A 46 34.40 1.06 -1.01
CA ASN A 46 34.18 2.16 -1.97
C ASN A 46 33.19 3.23 -1.49
N PRO A 47 33.42 3.88 -0.32
CA PRO A 47 32.45 4.82 0.25
C PRO A 47 32.23 6.10 -0.58
N GLU A 48 33.23 6.50 -1.37
CA GLU A 48 33.20 7.72 -2.19
C GLU A 48 32.86 7.48 -3.68
N ALA A 49 32.49 6.23 -4.05
CA ALA A 49 32.20 5.91 -5.44
C ALA A 49 30.84 6.52 -5.88
N ASP A 50 30.73 7.00 -7.12
CA ASP A 50 29.51 7.57 -7.69
C ASP A 50 28.31 6.61 -7.59
N ALA A 51 28.56 5.29 -7.69
CA ALA A 51 27.52 4.26 -7.60
C ALA A 51 27.17 3.87 -6.15
N HIS A 52 27.88 4.39 -5.13
CA HIS A 52 27.70 3.96 -3.73
C HIS A 52 26.25 4.11 -3.25
N ALA A 53 25.63 5.26 -3.47
CA ALA A 53 24.27 5.52 -3.03
C ALA A 53 23.24 4.55 -3.64
N GLN A 54 23.35 4.29 -4.95
CA GLN A 54 22.44 3.37 -5.65
C GLN A 54 22.62 1.91 -5.20
N LEU A 55 23.87 1.50 -4.99
CA LEU A 55 24.17 0.14 -4.52
C LEU A 55 23.79 -0.05 -3.04
N LEU A 56 23.85 1.00 -2.23
CA LEU A 56 23.37 0.99 -0.86
C LEU A 56 21.85 0.81 -0.79
N GLU A 57 21.08 1.48 -1.65
CA GLU A 57 19.63 1.28 -1.80
C GLU A 57 19.31 -0.17 -2.19
N LEU A 58 20.05 -0.71 -3.17
CA LEU A 58 19.91 -2.11 -3.56
C LEU A 58 20.22 -3.06 -2.40
N TYR A 59 21.28 -2.80 -1.64
CA TYR A 59 21.63 -3.61 -0.47
C TYR A 59 20.52 -3.63 0.58
N PHE A 60 19.92 -2.50 0.90
CA PHE A 60 18.80 -2.44 1.83
C PHE A 60 17.57 -3.17 1.28
N ALA A 61 17.26 -3.01 -0.01
CA ALA A 61 16.16 -3.73 -0.64
C ALA A 61 16.37 -5.26 -0.58
N LEU A 62 17.59 -5.75 -0.82
CA LEU A 62 17.93 -7.16 -0.66
C LEU A 62 17.79 -7.63 0.79
N GLN A 63 18.19 -6.82 1.76
CA GLN A 63 17.98 -7.14 3.18
C GLN A 63 16.50 -7.22 3.57
N ASP A 64 15.68 -6.30 3.07
CA ASP A 64 14.24 -6.31 3.35
C ASP A 64 13.56 -7.55 2.77
N ILE A 65 13.89 -7.95 1.54
CA ILE A 65 13.42 -9.20 0.93
C ILE A 65 13.89 -10.40 1.76
N THR A 66 15.13 -10.42 2.22
CA THR A 66 15.66 -11.51 3.06
C THR A 66 14.86 -11.65 4.35
N ARG A 67 14.66 -10.55 5.06
CA ARG A 67 13.89 -10.55 6.32
C ARG A 67 12.44 -11.00 6.13
N ALA A 68 11.83 -10.59 5.01
CA ALA A 68 10.48 -11.03 4.67
C ALA A 68 10.45 -12.53 4.34
N ALA A 69 11.44 -13.02 3.58
CA ALA A 69 11.55 -14.43 3.21
C ALA A 69 11.81 -15.35 4.43
N GLU A 70 12.60 -14.90 5.41
CA GLU A 70 12.85 -15.63 6.66
C GLU A 70 11.58 -15.80 7.51
N ARG A 71 10.62 -14.89 7.38
CA ARG A 71 9.34 -14.93 8.09
C ARG A 71 8.22 -15.57 7.29
N TYR A 72 8.52 -15.96 6.06
CA TYR A 72 7.51 -16.49 5.13
C TYR A 72 6.96 -17.84 5.61
N ASP A 73 5.67 -17.88 5.82
CA ASP A 73 4.93 -19.06 6.23
C ASP A 73 3.54 -19.11 5.57
N ALA A 74 2.61 -19.86 6.13
CA ALA A 74 1.24 -19.98 5.62
C ALA A 74 0.43 -18.66 5.62
N HIS A 75 0.89 -17.62 6.32
CA HIS A 75 0.24 -16.30 6.36
C HIS A 75 0.68 -15.38 5.22
N PHE A 76 1.61 -15.85 4.37
CA PHE A 76 2.10 -15.09 3.22
C PHE A 76 1.68 -15.70 1.88
N VAL A 77 1.69 -14.88 0.86
CA VAL A 77 1.67 -15.30 -0.55
C VAL A 77 2.73 -14.53 -1.33
N THR A 78 3.24 -15.16 -2.38
CA THR A 78 4.09 -14.52 -3.38
C THR A 78 3.23 -14.07 -4.54
N GLN A 79 3.24 -12.80 -4.85
CA GLN A 79 2.60 -12.23 -6.03
C GLN A 79 3.66 -12.01 -7.11
N LEU A 80 3.38 -12.47 -8.33
CA LEU A 80 4.19 -12.22 -9.51
C LEU A 80 3.33 -11.52 -10.56
N THR A 81 3.78 -10.38 -11.05
CA THR A 81 3.07 -9.61 -12.07
C THR A 81 3.99 -9.36 -13.26
N ALA A 82 3.60 -9.83 -14.44
CA ALA A 82 4.31 -9.55 -15.69
C ALA A 82 3.89 -8.19 -16.25
N ARG A 83 4.86 -7.30 -16.47
CA ARG A 83 4.68 -5.98 -17.10
C ARG A 83 5.60 -5.84 -18.31
N GLY A 84 5.11 -6.26 -19.46
CA GLY A 84 5.94 -6.31 -20.68
C GLY A 84 7.09 -7.31 -20.53
N SER A 85 8.33 -6.82 -20.55
CA SER A 85 9.55 -7.62 -20.34
C SER A 85 9.99 -7.69 -18.86
N GLU A 86 9.32 -6.99 -17.96
CA GLU A 86 9.65 -6.93 -16.54
C GLU A 86 8.77 -7.89 -15.74
N LEU A 87 9.35 -8.47 -14.70
CA LEU A 87 8.65 -9.28 -13.72
C LEU A 87 8.72 -8.57 -12.37
N GLU A 88 7.57 -8.10 -11.91
CA GLU A 88 7.40 -7.56 -10.56
C GLU A 88 7.09 -8.69 -9.59
N TRP A 89 7.81 -8.73 -8.49
CA TRP A 89 7.67 -9.75 -7.47
C TRP A 89 7.44 -9.10 -6.09
N GLU A 90 6.38 -9.53 -5.40
CA GLU A 90 6.02 -9.03 -4.08
C GLU A 90 5.75 -10.19 -3.10
N LEU A 91 6.20 -10.05 -1.87
CA LEU A 91 5.83 -10.92 -0.74
C LEU A 91 4.73 -10.22 0.05
N LEU A 92 3.54 -10.78 0.05
CA LEU A 92 2.36 -10.22 0.72
C LEU A 92 2.04 -11.00 1.97
N CYS A 93 2.08 -10.35 3.13
CA CYS A 93 1.56 -10.88 4.37
C CYS A 93 0.04 -10.69 4.40
N LEU A 94 -0.72 -11.78 4.31
CA LEU A 94 -2.19 -11.76 4.34
C LEU A 94 -2.75 -11.71 5.76
N ASP A 95 -2.04 -12.28 6.72
CA ASP A 95 -2.41 -12.25 8.13
C ASP A 95 -1.22 -11.81 8.99
N PRO A 96 -1.12 -10.53 9.35
CA PRO A 96 -0.04 -10.01 10.17
C PRO A 96 -0.20 -10.30 11.67
N ALA A 97 -1.36 -10.81 12.13
CA ALA A 97 -1.70 -10.94 13.54
C ALA A 97 -0.64 -11.69 14.36
N PRO A 98 -0.11 -12.87 13.96
CA PRO A 98 0.91 -13.58 14.73
C PRO A 98 2.22 -12.81 14.89
N PHE A 99 2.60 -12.05 13.87
CA PHE A 99 3.85 -11.27 13.88
C PHE A 99 3.73 -10.00 14.73
N VAL A 100 2.56 -9.37 14.70
CA VAL A 100 2.27 -8.20 15.55
C VAL A 100 2.17 -8.64 17.01
N ASP A 101 1.45 -9.74 17.32
CA ASP A 101 1.37 -10.31 18.66
C ASP A 101 2.75 -10.61 19.25
N ALA A 102 3.61 -11.31 18.50
CA ALA A 102 4.98 -11.59 18.91
C ALA A 102 5.79 -10.30 19.19
N SER A 103 5.58 -9.26 18.38
CA SER A 103 6.24 -7.96 18.57
C SER A 103 5.71 -7.23 19.81
N LEU A 104 4.41 -7.29 20.06
CA LEU A 104 3.77 -6.71 21.25
C LEU A 104 4.21 -7.41 22.52
N ALA A 105 4.34 -8.75 22.49
CA ALA A 105 4.78 -9.58 23.62
C ALA A 105 6.23 -9.27 24.05
N ALA A 106 7.08 -8.76 23.15
CA ALA A 106 8.44 -8.35 23.50
C ALA A 106 8.46 -7.05 24.35
N GLY A 107 7.36 -6.27 24.33
CA GLY A 107 7.21 -5.03 25.09
C GLY A 107 6.57 -5.25 26.45
N ARG A 108 6.76 -4.30 27.37
CA ARG A 108 6.08 -4.29 28.67
C ARG A 108 4.62 -3.83 28.57
N ALA A 109 4.33 -2.97 27.64
CA ALA A 109 3.01 -2.44 27.32
C ALA A 109 3.02 -1.85 25.92
N ALA A 110 1.87 -1.84 25.26
CA ALA A 110 1.68 -1.23 23.95
C ALA A 110 0.38 -0.43 23.91
N ALA A 111 0.38 0.68 23.17
CA ALA A 111 -0.81 1.44 22.86
C ALA A 111 -0.92 1.59 21.35
N LEU A 112 -2.00 1.07 20.78
CA LEU A 112 -2.33 1.18 19.36
C LEU A 112 -3.44 2.22 19.23
N PHE A 113 -3.24 3.22 18.39
CA PHE A 113 -4.21 4.29 18.24
C PHE A 113 -4.34 4.77 16.79
N SER A 114 -5.56 5.13 16.43
CA SER A 114 -5.90 5.78 15.16
C SER A 114 -7.24 6.49 15.32
N ALA A 115 -7.53 7.43 14.44
CA ALA A 115 -8.87 8.03 14.36
C ALA A 115 -9.93 7.03 13.83
N THR A 116 -9.53 5.90 13.27
CA THR A 116 -10.39 4.99 12.50
C THR A 116 -10.27 3.51 12.90
N LEU A 117 -9.89 3.18 14.14
CA LEU A 117 -9.86 1.79 14.65
C LEU A 117 -11.29 1.27 14.96
N THR A 118 -12.19 1.40 14.00
CA THR A 118 -13.58 0.99 14.13
C THR A 118 -13.97 0.05 12.97
N PRO A 119 -14.58 -1.12 13.24
CA PRO A 119 -14.96 -1.65 14.55
C PRO A 119 -13.78 -2.24 15.35
N PRO A 120 -13.72 -2.06 16.67
CA PRO A 120 -12.55 -2.49 17.47
C PRO A 120 -12.30 -4.00 17.45
N GLY A 121 -13.33 -4.82 17.31
CA GLY A 121 -13.18 -6.29 17.21
C GLY A 121 -12.36 -6.72 15.99
N TYR A 122 -12.59 -6.10 14.83
CA TYR A 122 -11.80 -6.36 13.63
C TYR A 122 -10.32 -6.03 13.82
N TYR A 123 -10.03 -4.84 14.35
CA TYR A 123 -8.65 -4.43 14.55
C TYR A 123 -7.92 -5.24 15.62
N ARG A 124 -8.60 -5.66 16.69
CA ARG A 124 -8.01 -6.60 17.67
C ARG A 124 -7.59 -7.89 17.00
N SER A 125 -8.41 -8.44 16.12
CA SER A 125 -8.10 -9.67 15.38
C SER A 125 -6.90 -9.46 14.45
N VAL A 126 -6.95 -8.45 13.57
CA VAL A 126 -5.88 -8.20 12.58
C VAL A 126 -4.55 -7.80 13.23
N LEU A 127 -4.60 -7.14 14.39
CA LEU A 127 -3.40 -6.73 15.13
C LEU A 127 -2.94 -7.75 16.16
N GLY A 128 -3.52 -8.96 16.19
CA GLY A 128 -3.07 -10.04 17.06
C GLY A 128 -3.23 -9.77 18.56
N CYS A 129 -4.16 -8.89 18.95
CA CYS A 129 -4.35 -8.51 20.35
C CYS A 129 -5.83 -8.66 20.78
N PRO A 130 -6.40 -9.88 20.77
CA PRO A 130 -7.84 -10.14 21.02
C PRO A 130 -8.31 -9.61 22.37
N ASP A 131 -7.47 -9.68 23.39
CA ASP A 131 -7.76 -9.28 24.77
C ASP A 131 -7.44 -7.80 25.07
N ALA A 132 -6.99 -7.04 24.08
CA ALA A 132 -6.66 -5.63 24.27
C ALA A 132 -7.88 -4.81 24.68
N ARG A 133 -7.69 -3.93 25.66
CA ARG A 133 -8.73 -2.97 26.07
C ARG A 133 -8.89 -1.93 24.96
N ALA A 134 -10.10 -1.76 24.45
CA ALA A 134 -10.42 -0.67 23.54
C ALA A 134 -11.00 0.53 24.31
N VAL A 135 -10.56 1.71 23.90
CA VAL A 135 -11.09 2.98 24.39
C VAL A 135 -11.49 3.80 23.17
N ALA A 136 -12.74 4.22 23.13
CA ALA A 136 -13.23 5.17 22.13
C ALA A 136 -13.35 6.54 22.79
N LEU A 137 -12.76 7.54 22.16
CA LEU A 137 -12.91 8.93 22.57
C LEU A 137 -13.89 9.61 21.62
N GLU A 138 -14.73 10.46 22.16
CA GLU A 138 -15.63 11.26 21.35
C GLU A 138 -14.86 12.31 20.54
N SER A 139 -15.46 12.71 19.41
CA SER A 139 -14.89 13.77 18.59
C SER A 139 -14.87 15.10 19.36
N PRO A 140 -13.74 15.84 19.36
CA PRO A 140 -13.71 17.17 19.93
C PRO A 140 -14.48 18.21 19.08
N PHE A 141 -14.92 17.83 17.89
CA PHE A 141 -15.68 18.69 16.98
C PHE A 141 -17.18 18.50 17.21
N PRO A 142 -17.92 19.57 17.56
CA PRO A 142 -19.35 19.49 17.77
C PRO A 142 -20.10 19.00 16.52
N PRO A 143 -21.01 18.03 16.62
CA PRO A 143 -21.74 17.47 15.45
C PRO A 143 -22.54 18.52 14.69
N GLU A 144 -23.03 19.56 15.36
CA GLU A 144 -23.76 20.68 14.78
C GLU A 144 -22.94 21.54 13.83
N HIS A 145 -21.60 21.43 13.88
CA HIS A 145 -20.71 22.09 12.93
C HIS A 145 -20.48 21.27 11.64
N LEU A 146 -21.02 20.05 11.56
CA LEU A 146 -20.92 19.19 10.40
C LEU A 146 -22.13 19.35 9.49
N GLY A 147 -21.95 19.95 8.32
CA GLY A 147 -22.90 19.90 7.22
C GLY A 147 -22.55 18.75 6.27
N LEU A 148 -23.41 17.74 6.14
CA LEU A 148 -23.22 16.63 5.21
C LEU A 148 -24.16 16.79 4.00
N TYR A 149 -23.57 16.86 2.81
CA TYR A 149 -24.30 17.01 1.55
C TYR A 149 -23.96 15.85 0.61
N CYS A 150 -24.96 15.22 0.04
CA CYS A 150 -24.80 14.16 -0.95
C CYS A 150 -25.31 14.62 -2.32
N LEU A 151 -24.57 14.28 -3.37
CA LEU A 151 -24.94 14.52 -4.77
C LEU A 151 -25.25 13.17 -5.44
N PRO A 152 -26.47 12.63 -5.29
CA PRO A 152 -26.78 11.26 -5.73
C PRO A 152 -26.77 11.09 -7.25
N GLY A 153 -26.83 12.20 -8.01
CA GLY A 153 -26.74 12.19 -9.47
C GLY A 153 -25.33 12.03 -10.04
N ILE A 154 -24.27 12.02 -9.19
CA ILE A 154 -22.88 11.91 -9.64
C ILE A 154 -22.31 10.57 -9.15
N SER A 155 -21.98 9.68 -10.09
CA SER A 155 -21.32 8.40 -9.79
C SER A 155 -19.82 8.50 -9.94
N THR A 156 -19.08 8.17 -8.87
CA THR A 156 -17.61 8.09 -8.86
C THR A 156 -17.11 6.65 -8.92
N ARG A 157 -17.99 5.67 -9.22
CA ARG A 157 -17.60 4.27 -9.43
C ARG A 157 -16.60 4.18 -10.58
N TYR A 158 -15.68 3.22 -10.53
CA TYR A 158 -14.59 3.09 -11.50
C TYR A 158 -15.04 3.24 -12.97
N ARG A 159 -16.09 2.52 -13.35
CA ARG A 159 -16.64 2.54 -14.73
C ARG A 159 -17.29 3.88 -15.14
N ASP A 160 -17.68 4.72 -14.18
CA ASP A 160 -18.46 5.94 -14.42
C ASP A 160 -17.57 7.21 -14.26
N ARG A 161 -16.30 7.05 -13.87
CA ARG A 161 -15.41 8.15 -13.51
C ARG A 161 -15.17 9.12 -14.66
N GLU A 162 -14.90 8.61 -15.85
CA GLU A 162 -14.65 9.44 -17.02
C GLU A 162 -15.85 10.35 -17.34
N ALA A 163 -17.06 9.80 -17.33
CA ALA A 163 -18.29 10.55 -17.56
C ALA A 163 -18.62 11.56 -16.45
N SER A 164 -18.13 11.34 -15.24
CA SER A 164 -18.41 12.19 -14.06
C SER A 164 -17.44 13.34 -13.85
N VAL A 165 -16.31 13.38 -14.56
CA VAL A 165 -15.25 14.40 -14.39
C VAL A 165 -15.78 15.83 -14.42
N GLN A 166 -16.60 16.14 -15.42
CA GLN A 166 -17.19 17.48 -15.55
C GLN A 166 -18.14 17.80 -14.40
N ALA A 167 -19.05 16.89 -14.07
CA ALA A 167 -20.03 17.11 -13.01
C ALA A 167 -19.38 17.32 -11.63
N VAL A 168 -18.31 16.58 -11.35
CA VAL A 168 -17.50 16.78 -10.13
C VAL A 168 -16.80 18.13 -10.14
N SER A 169 -16.21 18.53 -11.27
CA SER A 169 -15.56 19.87 -11.42
C SER A 169 -16.58 20.99 -11.19
N ASP A 170 -17.77 20.87 -11.77
CA ASP A 170 -18.86 21.86 -11.62
C ASP A 170 -19.32 21.95 -10.15
N ALA A 171 -19.44 20.81 -9.47
CA ALA A 171 -19.81 20.75 -8.04
C ALA A 171 -18.73 21.41 -7.15
N LEU A 172 -17.46 21.14 -7.41
CA LEU A 172 -16.34 21.77 -6.69
C LEU A 172 -16.33 23.28 -6.91
N ALA A 173 -16.54 23.74 -8.15
CA ALA A 173 -16.61 25.15 -8.47
C ALA A 173 -17.78 25.85 -7.78
N ALA A 174 -18.96 25.20 -7.74
CA ALA A 174 -20.13 25.72 -7.04
C ALA A 174 -19.86 25.87 -5.54
N LEU A 175 -19.22 24.86 -4.92
CA LEU A 175 -18.83 24.91 -3.52
C LEU A 175 -17.85 26.03 -3.21
N ALA A 176 -16.78 26.14 -4.01
CA ALA A 176 -15.75 27.17 -3.83
C ALA A 176 -16.29 28.60 -4.02
N ARG A 177 -17.27 28.79 -4.92
CA ARG A 177 -17.95 30.08 -5.13
C ARG A 177 -18.94 30.44 -4.04
N ALA A 178 -19.52 29.45 -3.35
CA ALA A 178 -20.50 29.70 -2.31
C ALA A 178 -19.91 30.40 -1.08
N LYS A 179 -18.64 30.15 -0.77
CA LYS A 179 -17.95 30.78 0.37
C LYS A 179 -16.45 30.83 0.09
N VAL A 180 -15.83 31.95 0.36
CA VAL A 180 -14.35 32.08 0.33
C VAL A 180 -13.76 31.30 1.51
N GLY A 181 -12.79 30.43 1.24
CA GLY A 181 -12.17 29.59 2.26
C GLY A 181 -11.18 28.59 1.67
N ASN A 182 -10.64 27.73 2.54
CA ASN A 182 -9.79 26.62 2.14
C ASN A 182 -10.65 25.36 1.98
N TYR A 183 -10.43 24.63 0.90
CA TYR A 183 -11.15 23.41 0.57
C TYR A 183 -10.18 22.26 0.37
N LEU A 184 -10.55 21.08 0.85
CA LEU A 184 -9.79 19.86 0.66
C LEU A 184 -10.68 18.83 -0.05
N ALA A 185 -10.27 18.39 -1.24
CA ALA A 185 -11.00 17.42 -2.02
C ALA A 185 -10.26 16.07 -2.07
N PHE A 186 -10.93 15.01 -1.66
CA PHE A 186 -10.42 13.65 -1.71
C PHE A 186 -10.99 12.89 -2.90
N PHE A 187 -10.15 12.11 -3.55
CA PHE A 187 -10.50 11.33 -4.73
C PHE A 187 -10.18 9.85 -4.54
N PRO A 188 -10.95 8.95 -5.18
CA PRO A 188 -10.74 7.51 -5.05
C PRO A 188 -9.50 6.99 -5.79
N SER A 189 -8.82 7.81 -6.58
CA SER A 189 -7.52 7.50 -7.20
C SER A 189 -6.82 8.77 -7.70
N TYR A 190 -5.48 8.71 -7.79
CA TYR A 190 -4.67 9.79 -8.35
C TYR A 190 -4.96 10.04 -9.85
N ALA A 191 -5.29 9.01 -10.61
CA ALA A 191 -5.67 9.17 -12.01
C ALA A 191 -6.95 10.03 -12.14
N TYR A 192 -7.97 9.73 -11.35
CA TYR A 192 -9.22 10.50 -11.35
C TYR A 192 -9.03 11.92 -10.80
N LEU A 193 -8.20 12.10 -9.76
CA LEU A 193 -7.82 13.42 -9.27
C LEU A 193 -7.23 14.27 -10.38
N ARG A 194 -6.26 13.74 -11.15
CA ARG A 194 -5.63 14.48 -12.26
C ARG A 194 -6.65 14.89 -13.32
N GLN A 195 -7.52 13.98 -13.73
CA GLN A 195 -8.56 14.27 -14.72
C GLN A 195 -9.49 15.41 -14.27
N VAL A 196 -9.97 15.33 -13.01
CA VAL A 196 -10.83 16.38 -12.45
C VAL A 196 -10.07 17.70 -12.28
N HIS A 197 -8.83 17.67 -11.81
CA HIS A 197 -8.00 18.86 -11.65
C HIS A 197 -7.75 19.58 -13.00
N GLU A 198 -7.37 18.85 -14.03
CA GLU A 198 -7.17 19.39 -15.38
C GLU A 198 -8.46 20.01 -15.93
N ASN A 199 -9.58 19.31 -15.81
CA ASN A 199 -10.89 19.83 -16.23
C ASN A 199 -11.30 21.07 -15.43
N PHE A 200 -11.10 21.06 -14.12
CA PHE A 200 -11.42 22.17 -13.22
C PHE A 200 -10.61 23.41 -13.56
N THR A 201 -9.28 23.30 -13.67
CA THR A 201 -8.39 24.44 -13.97
C THR A 201 -8.58 25.01 -15.37
N ALA A 202 -8.94 24.17 -16.35
CA ALA A 202 -9.25 24.63 -17.69
C ALA A 202 -10.56 25.43 -17.78
N ARG A 203 -11.55 25.12 -16.93
CA ARG A 203 -12.89 25.72 -16.98
C ARG A 203 -13.11 26.84 -15.95
N TYR A 204 -12.38 26.81 -14.86
CA TYR A 204 -12.52 27.71 -13.71
C TYR A 204 -11.16 28.29 -13.33
N PRO A 205 -10.59 29.19 -14.17
CA PRO A 205 -9.29 29.82 -13.93
C PRO A 205 -9.30 30.76 -12.71
#